data_f7a65f4657eb9a274e94f7b7e896ff9f
#
_entry.id   f7a65f4657eb9a274e94f7b7e896ff9f
#
_cell.length_a   1.000
_cell.length_b   1.000
_cell.length_c   1.000
_cell.angle_alpha   90.00
_cell.angle_beta   90.00
_cell.angle_gamma   90.00
#
_symmetry.space_group_name_H-M   'P 1'
#
loop_
_entity.id
_entity.type
_entity.pdbx_description
1 polymer ?
#
loop_
_entity_poly.entity_id
_entity_poly.type
_entity_poly.pdbx_seq_one_letter_code
_entity_poly.pdbx_strand_id
1 'polypeptide(L)'
;MRGVQNVTLSTHCHNDLGLATANSIAGVVNGARQIECTINGVGERAGNTALEEVVMILRQHPYLNLDTSVNTRLLTETSHLVSHMMRMQVQPNKAIVGANAFAHSSGIHQDGVIKHRETYEIIDPKEVGAEDSSIVLTARSGRAALAYRMQKLGYTLEKEALDKAYASFLAVADKKKEVVDEDLHFMVEQDNLVAAN
;
A
#
# COMPACT_ATOMS: atom_id res chain seq x y z
N MET A 1 -0.46 40.31 3.90
CA MET A 1 0.33 41.21 2.99
C MET A 1 -0.62 41.86 1.98
N ARG A 2 -0.44 43.14 1.68
CA ARG A 2 -1.19 43.79 0.59
C ARG A 2 -0.67 43.32 -0.78
N GLY A 3 -1.55 43.03 -1.72
CA GLY A 3 -1.19 42.59 -3.10
C GLY A 3 -0.94 41.10 -3.31
N VAL A 4 -0.97 40.29 -2.24
CA VAL A 4 -0.78 38.84 -2.31
C VAL A 4 -1.83 38.13 -3.19
N GLN A 5 -3.01 38.71 -3.29
CA GLN A 5 -4.10 38.20 -4.13
C GLN A 5 -3.77 38.23 -5.64
N ASN A 6 -2.73 38.93 -6.05
CA ASN A 6 -2.33 39.09 -7.45
C ASN A 6 -1.17 38.16 -7.86
N VAL A 7 -0.72 37.29 -6.96
CA VAL A 7 0.39 36.35 -7.21
C VAL A 7 0.03 34.95 -6.75
N THR A 8 0.60 33.94 -7.39
CA THR A 8 0.51 32.57 -6.91
C THR A 8 1.54 32.34 -5.81
N LEU A 9 1.07 31.99 -4.61
CA LEU A 9 1.96 31.56 -3.53
C LEU A 9 2.28 30.09 -3.70
N SER A 10 3.57 29.75 -3.58
CA SER A 10 4.08 28.38 -3.59
C SER A 10 4.55 27.97 -2.20
N THR A 11 4.47 26.66 -1.93
CA THR A 11 5.13 26.04 -0.77
C THR A 11 6.25 25.13 -1.26
N HIS A 12 7.41 25.24 -0.59
CA HIS A 12 8.55 24.35 -0.76
C HIS A 12 9.00 23.87 0.61
N CYS A 13 8.92 22.56 0.87
CA CYS A 13 9.20 21.99 2.19
C CYS A 13 10.18 20.83 2.11
N HIS A 14 11.19 20.84 2.99
CA HIS A 14 12.12 19.74 3.20
C HIS A 14 11.62 18.76 4.27
N ASN A 15 12.10 17.53 4.22
CA ASN A 15 11.57 16.41 5.01
C ASN A 15 12.47 16.00 6.19
N ASP A 16 13.34 16.89 6.66
CA ASP A 16 14.33 16.58 7.71
C ASP A 16 13.69 16.08 9.03
N LEU A 17 12.47 16.49 9.31
CA LEU A 17 11.68 16.02 10.47
C LEU A 17 10.48 15.17 10.08
N GLY A 18 10.36 14.70 8.83
CA GLY A 18 9.24 13.90 8.35
C GLY A 18 7.93 14.68 8.18
N LEU A 19 7.98 16.01 8.07
CA LEU A 19 6.79 16.88 8.06
C LEU A 19 6.59 17.63 6.74
N ALA A 20 7.37 17.33 5.71
CA ALA A 20 7.33 18.07 4.44
C ALA A 20 5.92 18.08 3.81
N THR A 21 5.30 16.92 3.68
CA THR A 21 3.95 16.80 3.10
C THR A 21 2.90 17.51 3.96
N ALA A 22 2.94 17.34 5.27
CA ALA A 22 2.01 18.02 6.18
C ALA A 22 2.13 19.55 6.10
N ASN A 23 3.35 20.07 6.06
CA ASN A 23 3.61 21.51 5.94
C ASN A 23 3.15 22.04 4.57
N SER A 24 3.34 21.29 3.49
CA SER A 24 2.87 21.67 2.15
C SER A 24 1.34 21.74 2.09
N ILE A 25 0.65 20.77 2.68
CA ILE A 25 -0.82 20.77 2.78
C ILE A 25 -1.29 21.95 3.64
N ALA A 26 -0.64 22.21 4.78
CA ALA A 26 -0.95 23.39 5.60
C ALA A 26 -0.82 24.69 4.80
N GLY A 27 0.21 24.80 3.94
CA GLY A 27 0.40 25.96 3.08
C GLY A 27 -0.78 26.19 2.12
N VAL A 28 -1.25 25.14 1.44
CA VAL A 28 -2.37 25.27 0.47
C VAL A 28 -3.71 25.49 1.18
N VAL A 29 -3.92 24.91 2.34
CA VAL A 29 -5.09 25.19 3.19
C VAL A 29 -5.12 26.67 3.61
N ASN A 30 -3.94 27.27 3.80
CA ASN A 30 -3.80 28.69 4.17
C ASN A 30 -3.57 29.63 2.98
N GLY A 31 -3.84 29.20 1.74
CA GLY A 31 -3.95 30.11 0.59
C GLY A 31 -2.87 29.97 -0.48
N ALA A 32 -1.84 29.14 -0.30
CA ALA A 32 -0.97 28.77 -1.40
C ALA A 32 -1.77 28.01 -2.49
N ARG A 33 -1.31 28.13 -3.73
CA ARG A 33 -1.93 27.45 -4.89
C ARG A 33 -0.93 26.68 -5.74
N GLN A 34 0.28 26.57 -5.25
CA GLN A 34 1.36 25.77 -5.83
C GLN A 34 2.09 25.03 -4.72
N ILE A 35 2.42 23.77 -4.98
CA ILE A 35 3.29 22.95 -4.14
C ILE A 35 4.48 22.51 -4.98
N GLU A 36 5.67 22.79 -4.50
CA GLU A 36 6.91 22.25 -5.07
C GLU A 36 7.19 20.92 -4.37
N CYS A 37 7.11 19.85 -5.13
CA CYS A 37 7.27 18.49 -4.63
C CYS A 37 8.00 17.61 -5.64
N THR A 38 8.43 16.44 -5.21
CA THR A 38 9.20 15.52 -6.06
C THR A 38 8.60 14.12 -5.97
N ILE A 39 8.76 13.34 -7.04
CA ILE A 39 8.38 11.91 -7.02
C ILE A 39 9.24 11.20 -5.97
N ASN A 40 8.63 10.36 -5.16
CA ASN A 40 9.25 9.67 -4.02
C ASN A 40 9.82 10.60 -2.93
N GLY A 41 9.55 11.89 -2.99
CA GLY A 41 10.13 12.87 -2.09
C GLY A 41 11.64 13.05 -2.27
N VAL A 42 12.19 12.71 -3.44
CA VAL A 42 13.63 12.81 -3.69
C VAL A 42 14.10 14.24 -3.55
N GLY A 43 15.25 14.45 -2.90
CA GLY A 43 15.86 15.75 -2.70
C GLY A 43 17.08 15.68 -1.80
N GLU A 44 17.63 16.84 -1.47
CA GLU A 44 18.76 16.92 -0.56
C GLU A 44 18.40 16.42 0.86
N ARG A 45 19.38 15.90 1.57
CA ARG A 45 19.30 15.40 2.97
C ARG A 45 18.22 14.32 3.11
N ALA A 46 17.10 14.63 3.80
CA ALA A 46 15.96 13.73 4.00
C ALA A 46 14.90 13.83 2.88
N GLY A 47 15.15 14.66 1.87
CA GLY A 47 14.28 14.85 0.73
C GLY A 47 13.29 16.01 0.87
N ASN A 48 12.35 16.03 -0.06
CA ASN A 48 11.31 17.05 -0.21
C ASN A 48 9.92 16.46 0.09
N THR A 49 8.90 17.28 -0.08
CA THR A 49 7.51 16.84 -0.16
C THR A 49 7.35 15.80 -1.27
N ALA A 50 6.69 14.69 -0.98
CA ALA A 50 6.42 13.65 -1.95
C ALA A 50 5.16 13.95 -2.77
N LEU A 51 5.27 13.94 -4.10
CA LEU A 51 4.17 14.23 -5.02
C LEU A 51 3.00 13.27 -4.83
N GLU A 52 3.26 11.97 -4.77
CA GLU A 52 2.26 10.93 -4.59
C GLU A 52 1.44 11.09 -3.31
N GLU A 53 2.07 11.55 -2.24
CA GLU A 53 1.37 11.81 -0.97
C GLU A 53 0.45 13.04 -1.09
N VAL A 54 0.95 14.14 -1.66
CA VAL A 54 0.15 15.36 -1.88
C VAL A 54 -1.06 15.07 -2.75
N VAL A 55 -0.86 14.42 -3.88
CA VAL A 55 -1.92 14.11 -4.85
C VAL A 55 -3.01 13.26 -4.20
N MET A 56 -2.63 12.23 -3.46
CA MET A 56 -3.61 11.34 -2.82
C MET A 56 -4.29 12.01 -1.61
N ILE A 57 -3.62 12.89 -0.87
CA ILE A 57 -4.28 13.70 0.16
C ILE A 57 -5.37 14.58 -0.44
N LEU A 58 -5.09 15.27 -1.54
CA LEU A 58 -6.09 16.11 -2.21
C LEU A 58 -7.27 15.26 -2.72
N ARG A 59 -6.98 14.07 -3.27
CA ARG A 59 -8.00 13.15 -3.78
C ARG A 59 -8.91 12.59 -2.68
N GLN A 60 -8.33 12.23 -1.53
CA GLN A 60 -9.06 11.62 -0.41
C GLN A 60 -9.79 12.64 0.47
N HIS A 61 -9.49 13.93 0.32
CA HIS A 61 -10.04 15.00 1.15
C HIS A 61 -10.75 16.09 0.32
N PRO A 62 -11.86 15.75 -0.38
CA PRO A 62 -12.57 16.70 -1.24
C PRO A 62 -13.10 17.92 -0.50
N TYR A 63 -13.27 17.84 0.81
CA TYR A 63 -13.66 18.97 1.66
C TYR A 63 -12.62 20.11 1.68
N LEU A 64 -11.38 19.85 1.29
CA LEU A 64 -10.36 20.89 1.12
C LEU A 64 -10.67 21.82 -0.04
N ASN A 65 -11.55 21.41 -0.94
CA ASN A 65 -11.93 22.15 -2.16
C ASN A 65 -10.69 22.53 -3.01
N LEU A 66 -9.76 21.58 -3.10
CA LEU A 66 -8.51 21.65 -3.87
C LEU A 66 -8.41 20.40 -4.75
N ASP A 67 -7.89 20.57 -5.96
CA ASP A 67 -7.75 19.47 -6.91
C ASP A 67 -6.46 19.59 -7.73
N THR A 68 -6.11 18.52 -8.43
CA THR A 68 -4.96 18.43 -9.33
C THR A 68 -5.30 17.58 -10.55
N SER A 69 -4.73 17.90 -11.70
CA SER A 69 -4.88 17.13 -12.94
C SER A 69 -3.91 15.94 -13.05
N VAL A 70 -3.13 15.63 -12.01
CA VAL A 70 -2.22 14.49 -12.01
C VAL A 70 -3.00 13.17 -12.14
N ASN A 71 -2.62 12.33 -13.11
CA ASN A 71 -3.19 11.00 -13.25
C ASN A 71 -2.65 10.07 -12.16
N THR A 72 -3.47 9.82 -11.16
CA THR A 72 -3.08 8.99 -9.99
C THR A 72 -2.70 7.57 -10.37
N ARG A 73 -3.29 6.99 -11.41
CA ARG A 73 -3.00 5.62 -11.87
C ARG A 73 -1.58 5.41 -12.39
N LEU A 74 -0.83 6.48 -12.61
CA LEU A 74 0.56 6.41 -13.02
C LEU A 74 1.55 6.58 -11.85
N LEU A 75 1.07 6.80 -10.62
CA LEU A 75 1.92 7.10 -9.48
C LEU A 75 2.91 5.96 -9.17
N THR A 76 2.45 4.72 -9.12
CA THR A 76 3.29 3.55 -8.82
C THR A 76 4.33 3.31 -9.91
N GLU A 77 3.92 3.32 -11.18
CA GLU A 77 4.82 3.16 -12.33
C GLU A 77 5.89 4.27 -12.36
N THR A 78 5.46 5.53 -12.18
CA THR A 78 6.37 6.68 -12.18
C THR A 78 7.34 6.62 -11.00
N SER A 79 6.88 6.19 -9.82
CA SER A 79 7.71 5.98 -8.65
C SER A 79 8.82 4.96 -8.91
N HIS A 80 8.47 3.82 -9.51
CA HIS A 80 9.41 2.77 -9.88
C HIS A 80 10.41 3.24 -10.93
N LEU A 81 9.96 3.97 -11.96
CA LEU A 81 10.82 4.53 -12.98
C LEU A 81 11.87 5.47 -12.37
N VAL A 82 11.45 6.43 -11.53
CA VAL A 82 12.37 7.37 -10.88
C VAL A 82 13.34 6.65 -9.95
N SER A 83 12.85 5.68 -9.16
CA SER A 83 13.67 4.83 -8.29
C SER A 83 14.79 4.12 -9.08
N HIS A 84 14.42 3.52 -10.21
CA HIS A 84 15.36 2.83 -11.10
C HIS A 84 16.41 3.78 -11.69
N MET A 85 15.95 4.90 -12.26
CA MET A 85 16.83 5.88 -12.91
C MET A 85 17.81 6.53 -11.94
N MET A 86 17.35 6.82 -10.73
CA MET A 86 18.18 7.43 -9.69
C MET A 86 18.98 6.42 -8.86
N ARG A 87 18.76 5.12 -9.05
CA ARG A 87 19.33 4.03 -8.22
C ARG A 87 19.06 4.23 -6.73
N MET A 88 17.92 4.81 -6.40
CA MET A 88 17.44 5.02 -5.02
C MET A 88 16.20 4.17 -4.81
N GLN A 89 16.32 3.11 -4.01
CA GLN A 89 15.20 2.23 -3.73
C GLN A 89 14.13 2.94 -2.90
N VAL A 90 12.87 2.75 -3.29
CA VAL A 90 11.73 3.18 -2.47
C VAL A 90 11.67 2.30 -1.22
N GLN A 91 11.52 2.91 -0.06
CA GLN A 91 11.34 2.16 1.18
C GLN A 91 10.07 1.29 1.09
N PRO A 92 10.11 0.01 1.51
CA PRO A 92 8.93 -0.86 1.42
C PRO A 92 7.68 -0.31 2.11
N ASN A 93 7.85 0.45 3.18
CA ASN A 93 6.76 1.10 3.93
C ASN A 93 6.48 2.55 3.51
N LYS A 94 7.01 3.00 2.36
CA LYS A 94 6.69 4.32 1.82
C LYS A 94 5.19 4.42 1.57
N ALA A 95 4.58 5.51 2.01
CA ALA A 95 3.17 5.77 1.75
C ALA A 95 2.89 5.76 0.23
N ILE A 96 1.73 5.27 -0.15
CA ILE A 96 1.16 5.21 -1.50
C ILE A 96 1.87 4.23 -2.45
N VAL A 97 3.21 4.26 -2.54
CA VAL A 97 3.98 3.55 -3.60
C VAL A 97 4.95 2.50 -3.07
N GLY A 98 5.06 2.35 -1.75
CA GLY A 98 5.91 1.32 -1.16
C GLY A 98 5.33 -0.08 -1.36
N ALA A 99 6.18 -1.09 -1.47
CA ALA A 99 5.76 -2.48 -1.69
C ALA A 99 4.81 -3.03 -0.60
N ASN A 100 4.87 -2.47 0.62
CA ASN A 100 4.00 -2.85 1.73
C ASN A 100 2.78 -1.93 1.88
N ALA A 101 2.61 -0.91 1.03
CA ALA A 101 1.54 0.09 1.19
C ALA A 101 0.14 -0.55 1.21
N PHE A 102 -0.04 -1.66 0.49
CA PHE A 102 -1.29 -2.41 0.38
C PHE A 102 -1.13 -3.88 0.81
N ALA A 103 -0.16 -4.18 1.67
CA ALA A 103 0.09 -5.54 2.17
C ALA A 103 -0.46 -5.71 3.59
N HIS A 104 -1.26 -6.73 3.80
CA HIS A 104 -1.88 -7.06 5.09
C HIS A 104 -1.29 -8.37 5.64
N SER A 105 -0.61 -8.30 6.79
CA SER A 105 0.01 -9.48 7.45
C SER A 105 -0.62 -9.87 8.78
N SER A 106 -1.44 -8.99 9.39
CA SER A 106 -2.14 -9.27 10.65
C SER A 106 -3.45 -10.01 10.38
N GLY A 107 -3.73 -11.10 11.11
CA GLY A 107 -4.92 -11.91 10.93
C GLY A 107 -6.23 -11.11 11.09
N ILE A 108 -6.29 -10.15 12.02
CA ILE A 108 -7.46 -9.28 12.20
C ILE A 108 -7.65 -8.36 10.99
N HIS A 109 -6.58 -7.78 10.47
CA HIS A 109 -6.63 -6.93 9.27
C HIS A 109 -7.00 -7.74 8.04
N GLN A 110 -6.45 -8.94 7.88
CA GLN A 110 -6.76 -9.85 6.78
C GLN A 110 -8.23 -10.24 6.75
N ASP A 111 -8.80 -10.62 7.90
CA ASP A 111 -10.22 -10.94 8.03
C ASP A 111 -11.10 -9.72 7.72
N GLY A 112 -10.70 -8.53 8.18
CA GLY A 112 -11.39 -7.28 7.90
C GLY A 112 -11.39 -6.91 6.42
N VAL A 113 -10.25 -7.00 5.75
CA VAL A 113 -10.11 -6.73 4.30
C VAL A 113 -10.91 -7.72 3.46
N ILE A 114 -10.94 -9.01 3.85
CA ILE A 114 -11.73 -10.04 3.15
C ILE A 114 -13.23 -9.75 3.25
N LYS A 115 -13.70 -9.26 4.41
CA LYS A 115 -15.12 -8.99 4.66
C LYS A 115 -15.57 -7.63 4.16
N HIS A 116 -14.80 -6.59 4.48
CA HIS A 116 -15.07 -5.18 4.16
C HIS A 116 -13.77 -4.43 3.92
N ARG A 117 -13.31 -4.40 2.68
CA ARG A 117 -12.03 -3.81 2.27
C ARG A 117 -11.85 -2.37 2.76
N GLU A 118 -12.89 -1.55 2.63
CA GLU A 118 -12.89 -0.13 3.02
C GLU A 118 -12.61 0.11 4.52
N THR A 119 -12.73 -0.92 5.37
CA THR A 119 -12.44 -0.80 6.81
C THR A 119 -10.94 -0.57 7.08
N TYR A 120 -10.06 -1.08 6.21
CA TYR A 120 -8.62 -1.04 6.39
C TYR A 120 -7.87 -0.40 5.23
N GLU A 121 -8.54 -0.13 4.13
CA GLU A 121 -7.96 0.49 2.93
C GLU A 121 -8.69 1.81 2.65
N ILE A 122 -8.01 2.91 2.95
CA ILE A 122 -8.49 4.27 2.64
C ILE A 122 -8.36 4.54 1.14
N ILE A 123 -7.42 3.88 0.47
CA ILE A 123 -7.09 4.06 -0.95
C ILE A 123 -7.20 2.71 -1.64
N ASP A 124 -7.96 2.63 -2.74
CA ASP A 124 -7.92 1.47 -3.63
C ASP A 124 -6.55 1.43 -4.35
N PRO A 125 -5.78 0.32 -4.26
CA PRO A 125 -4.52 0.17 -4.99
C PRO A 125 -4.60 0.53 -6.46
N LYS A 126 -5.70 0.20 -7.13
CA LYS A 126 -5.94 0.52 -8.55
C LYS A 126 -6.01 2.01 -8.83
N GLU A 127 -6.38 2.83 -7.85
CA GLU A 127 -6.38 4.29 -8.00
C GLU A 127 -4.98 4.86 -8.15
N VAL A 128 -3.96 4.17 -7.67
CA VAL A 128 -2.56 4.59 -7.73
C VAL A 128 -1.73 3.75 -8.71
N GLY A 129 -2.38 2.86 -9.47
CA GLY A 129 -1.71 1.97 -10.44
C GLY A 129 -0.91 0.84 -9.78
N ALA A 130 -1.23 0.52 -8.53
CA ALA A 130 -0.68 -0.66 -7.87
C ALA A 130 -1.51 -1.90 -8.20
N GLU A 131 -0.91 -3.07 -8.03
CA GLU A 131 -1.65 -4.34 -8.06
C GLU A 131 -2.65 -4.42 -6.90
N ASP A 132 -3.55 -5.39 -6.96
CA ASP A 132 -4.50 -5.63 -5.87
C ASP A 132 -3.77 -5.86 -4.54
N SER A 133 -4.44 -5.49 -3.44
CA SER A 133 -3.91 -5.70 -2.09
C SER A 133 -3.51 -7.15 -1.88
N SER A 134 -2.33 -7.35 -1.33
CA SER A 134 -1.80 -8.68 -1.06
C SER A 134 -2.03 -9.10 0.38
N ILE A 135 -2.57 -10.30 0.58
CA ILE A 135 -2.58 -10.97 1.89
C ILE A 135 -1.26 -11.73 2.02
N VAL A 136 -0.37 -11.19 2.84
CA VAL A 136 0.91 -11.83 3.15
C VAL A 136 0.70 -12.85 4.26
N LEU A 137 0.87 -14.14 3.94
CA LEU A 137 0.69 -15.22 4.90
C LEU A 137 1.91 -15.36 5.83
N THR A 138 1.65 -15.28 7.13
CA THR A 138 2.66 -15.38 8.20
C THR A 138 2.11 -16.22 9.35
N ALA A 139 2.93 -16.54 10.35
CA ALA A 139 2.48 -17.24 11.56
C ALA A 139 1.32 -16.52 12.30
N ARG A 140 1.03 -15.25 11.96
CA ARG A 140 -0.10 -14.48 12.52
C ARG A 140 -1.35 -14.53 11.67
N SER A 141 -1.31 -15.16 10.50
CA SER A 141 -2.46 -15.29 9.61
C SER A 141 -3.46 -16.33 10.14
N GLY A 142 -4.73 -15.98 10.10
CA GLY A 142 -5.81 -16.88 10.52
C GLY A 142 -6.30 -17.81 9.40
N ARG A 143 -7.21 -18.75 9.74
CA ARG A 143 -7.85 -19.67 8.78
C ARG A 143 -8.51 -18.97 7.60
N ALA A 144 -9.16 -17.82 7.83
CA ALA A 144 -9.82 -17.05 6.78
C ALA A 144 -8.82 -16.57 5.72
N ALA A 145 -7.64 -16.09 6.14
CA ALA A 145 -6.60 -15.66 5.22
C ALA A 145 -6.02 -16.83 4.42
N LEU A 146 -5.77 -17.97 5.07
CA LEU A 146 -5.33 -19.20 4.40
C LEU A 146 -6.38 -19.65 3.38
N ALA A 147 -7.65 -19.76 3.78
CA ALA A 147 -8.73 -20.18 2.88
C ALA A 147 -8.87 -19.26 1.67
N TYR A 148 -8.79 -17.94 1.89
CA TYR A 148 -8.83 -16.96 0.81
C TYR A 148 -7.66 -17.15 -0.18
N ARG A 149 -6.42 -17.34 0.32
CA ARG A 149 -5.26 -17.54 -0.55
C ARG A 149 -5.35 -18.86 -1.30
N MET A 150 -5.76 -19.96 -0.64
CA MET A 150 -6.00 -21.26 -1.24
C MET A 150 -7.03 -21.17 -2.35
N GLN A 151 -8.14 -20.47 -2.13
CA GLN A 151 -9.18 -20.24 -3.13
C GLN A 151 -8.63 -19.47 -4.36
N LYS A 152 -7.78 -18.46 -4.15
CA LYS A 152 -7.12 -17.73 -5.25
C LYS A 152 -6.21 -18.62 -6.08
N LEU A 153 -5.62 -19.65 -5.46
CA LEU A 153 -4.79 -20.66 -6.14
C LEU A 153 -5.62 -21.81 -6.77
N GLY A 154 -6.96 -21.73 -6.69
CA GLY A 154 -7.86 -22.72 -7.24
C GLY A 154 -8.21 -23.88 -6.31
N TYR A 155 -7.82 -23.83 -5.05
CA TYR A 155 -8.13 -24.86 -4.04
C TYR A 155 -9.34 -24.43 -3.20
N THR A 156 -10.43 -25.17 -3.30
CA THR A 156 -11.60 -25.01 -2.41
C THR A 156 -11.54 -26.12 -1.37
N LEU A 157 -11.38 -25.74 -0.10
CA LEU A 157 -11.25 -26.69 1.01
C LEU A 157 -12.50 -26.63 1.89
N GLU A 158 -13.09 -27.80 2.16
CA GLU A 158 -14.12 -27.95 3.18
C GLU A 158 -13.50 -27.77 4.59
N LYS A 159 -14.34 -27.54 5.58
CA LYS A 159 -13.93 -27.17 6.94
C LYS A 159 -12.85 -28.08 7.54
N GLU A 160 -13.04 -29.39 7.41
CA GLU A 160 -12.10 -30.39 7.97
C GLU A 160 -10.75 -30.38 7.22
N ALA A 161 -10.78 -30.25 5.91
CA ALA A 161 -9.58 -30.13 5.08
C ALA A 161 -8.86 -28.81 5.36
N LEU A 162 -9.60 -27.72 5.56
CA LEU A 162 -9.03 -26.42 5.95
C LEU A 162 -8.35 -26.47 7.32
N ASP A 163 -8.96 -27.14 8.30
CA ASP A 163 -8.36 -27.28 9.64
C ASP A 163 -7.05 -28.08 9.58
N LYS A 164 -6.99 -29.13 8.77
CA LYS A 164 -5.77 -29.91 8.51
C LYS A 164 -4.71 -29.04 7.82
N ALA A 165 -5.08 -28.38 6.72
CA ALA A 165 -4.21 -27.46 5.99
C ALA A 165 -3.67 -26.36 6.88
N TYR A 166 -4.49 -25.82 7.81
CA TYR A 166 -4.08 -24.78 8.72
C TYR A 166 -3.04 -25.25 9.74
N ALA A 167 -3.11 -26.50 10.21
CA ALA A 167 -2.09 -27.07 11.08
C ALA A 167 -0.74 -27.19 10.35
N SER A 168 -0.73 -27.70 9.11
CA SER A 168 0.47 -27.78 8.27
C SER A 168 1.02 -26.41 7.93
N PHE A 169 0.15 -25.45 7.63
CA PHE A 169 0.50 -24.05 7.38
C PHE A 169 1.25 -23.44 8.57
N LEU A 170 0.77 -23.61 9.80
CA LEU A 170 1.44 -23.07 10.98
C LEU A 170 2.84 -23.68 11.15
N ALA A 171 2.99 -24.98 10.90
CA ALA A 171 4.30 -25.64 11.00
C ALA A 171 5.34 -25.10 9.97
N VAL A 172 4.87 -24.63 8.81
CA VAL A 172 5.71 -23.95 7.81
C VAL A 172 5.97 -22.52 8.23
N ALA A 173 4.92 -21.77 8.64
CA ALA A 173 4.98 -20.37 8.99
C ALA A 173 5.85 -20.08 10.21
N ASP A 174 5.98 -21.02 11.14
CA ASP A 174 6.87 -20.90 12.30
C ASP A 174 8.37 -20.91 11.92
N LYS A 175 8.69 -21.42 10.72
CA LYS A 175 10.06 -21.54 10.21
C LYS A 175 10.42 -20.47 9.18
N LYS A 176 9.43 -19.74 8.69
CA LYS A 176 9.59 -18.75 7.62
C LYS A 176 8.97 -17.42 8.02
N LYS A 177 9.56 -16.32 7.56
CA LYS A 177 9.00 -14.99 7.74
C LYS A 177 7.66 -14.82 7.00
N GLU A 178 7.54 -15.48 5.84
CA GLU A 178 6.40 -15.43 4.94
C GLU A 178 6.21 -16.80 4.29
N VAL A 179 4.96 -17.22 4.13
CA VAL A 179 4.58 -18.43 3.39
C VAL A 179 4.12 -18.02 2.00
N VAL A 180 4.82 -18.49 0.98
CA VAL A 180 4.56 -18.17 -0.43
C VAL A 180 3.69 -19.25 -1.10
N ASP A 181 3.23 -18.98 -2.31
CA ASP A 181 2.30 -19.86 -3.03
C ASP A 181 2.88 -21.26 -3.29
N GLU A 182 4.18 -21.34 -3.56
CA GLU A 182 4.89 -22.62 -3.74
C GLU A 182 4.83 -23.48 -2.48
N ASP A 183 4.91 -22.88 -1.30
CA ASP A 183 4.74 -23.60 -0.03
C ASP A 183 3.33 -24.17 0.11
N LEU A 184 2.31 -23.40 -0.31
CA LEU A 184 0.91 -23.84 -0.26
C LEU A 184 0.65 -24.99 -1.23
N HIS A 185 1.18 -24.91 -2.46
CA HIS A 185 1.09 -26.01 -3.43
C HIS A 185 1.73 -27.29 -2.88
N PHE A 186 2.94 -27.18 -2.31
CA PHE A 186 3.64 -28.30 -1.71
C PHE A 186 2.85 -28.93 -0.54
N MET A 187 2.23 -28.10 0.30
CA MET A 187 1.36 -28.56 1.40
C MET A 187 0.15 -29.34 0.89
N VAL A 188 -0.51 -28.86 -0.17
CA VAL A 188 -1.66 -29.54 -0.78
C VAL A 188 -1.27 -30.93 -1.29
N GLU A 189 -0.11 -31.03 -1.94
CA GLU A 189 0.42 -32.30 -2.44
C GLU A 189 0.76 -33.27 -1.29
N GLN A 190 1.48 -32.80 -0.29
CA GLN A 190 1.88 -33.64 0.85
C GLN A 190 0.73 -34.16 1.69
N ASP A 191 -0.27 -33.30 1.96
CA ASP A 191 -1.38 -33.64 2.83
C ASP A 191 -2.53 -34.33 2.09
N ASN A 192 -2.40 -34.58 0.78
CA ASN A 192 -3.46 -35.09 -0.10
C ASN A 192 -4.77 -34.29 0.07
N LEU A 193 -4.66 -32.97 0.17
CA LEU A 193 -5.81 -32.08 0.24
C LEU A 193 -6.40 -32.00 -1.18
N VAL A 194 -7.39 -32.83 -1.48
CA VAL A 194 -8.03 -32.84 -2.79
C VAL A 194 -8.82 -31.55 -2.96
N ALA A 195 -8.51 -30.79 -4.01
CA ALA A 195 -9.36 -29.69 -4.44
C ALA A 195 -10.74 -30.27 -4.79
N ALA A 196 -11.80 -29.73 -4.23
CA ALA A 196 -13.15 -30.02 -4.70
C ALA A 196 -13.26 -29.47 -6.15
N ASN A 197 -13.50 -30.35 -7.10
CA ASN A 197 -13.78 -30.00 -8.48
C ASN A 197 -15.10 -29.22 -8.62
#